data_a09fac15cc1ef4af8c5ac689be24390e
#
_entry.id   a09fac15cc1ef4af8c5ac689be24390e
#
_cell.length_a   1.000
_cell.length_b   1.000
_cell.length_c   1.000
_cell.angle_alpha   90.00
_cell.angle_beta   90.00
_cell.angle_gamma   90.00
#
_symmetry.space_group_name_H-M   'P 1'
#
loop_
_entity.id
_entity.type
_entity.pdbx_description
1 polymer ?
#
loop_
_entity_poly.entity_id
_entity_poly.type
_entity_poly.pdbx_seq_one_letter_code
_entity_poly.pdbx_strand_id
1 'polypeptide(L)'
;PVPVAFILPDSTTRVMLSEPVPITVKSLILSDSDSLDIRALKDPYEFRRDYTTYYLLGGAALLVVLAALALWWWWRKRRQAPAEPKDTRPPWEIAFERLARLKQGGLPSAADNGYKPYYFELTDIAREYLGRIYDRNVLDMTTEEFLNAFDNDTLPDDLYGRCRMFFRHADLVKFARLQPEDHRIGEDFDFVYKMIDEVRVDYQRREAERAAAEAAARASARSTKSQEVKP
;
A
#
# COMPACT_ATOMS: atom_id res chain seq x y z
N PRO A 1 -1.98 58.88 73.87
CA PRO A 1 -2.80 60.03 73.38
C PRO A 1 -2.11 60.69 72.21
N VAL A 2 -2.90 60.90 71.18
CA VAL A 2 -2.41 61.56 69.94
C VAL A 2 -2.85 63.02 70.02
N PRO A 3 -1.93 63.99 69.81
CA PRO A 3 -2.31 65.37 69.77
C PRO A 3 -3.11 65.70 68.47
N VAL A 4 -4.32 66.20 68.65
CA VAL A 4 -5.18 66.65 67.56
C VAL A 4 -5.26 68.19 67.62
N ALA A 5 -4.76 68.84 66.58
CA ALA A 5 -4.81 70.26 66.45
C ALA A 5 -6.12 70.70 65.76
N PHE A 6 -6.92 71.53 66.37
CA PHE A 6 -8.07 72.16 65.78
C PHE A 6 -7.78 73.64 65.49
N ILE A 7 -7.99 74.08 64.26
CA ILE A 7 -7.91 75.45 63.83
C ILE A 7 -9.33 76.05 63.97
N LEU A 8 -9.51 77.01 64.90
CA LEU A 8 -10.77 77.71 65.10
C LEU A 8 -10.92 78.80 63.98
N PRO A 9 -12.12 79.30 63.77
CA PRO A 9 -12.35 80.32 62.75
C PRO A 9 -11.61 81.66 62.96
N ASP A 10 -11.13 81.85 64.16
CA ASP A 10 -10.32 83.05 64.56
C ASP A 10 -8.79 82.82 64.38
N SER A 11 -8.45 81.81 63.63
CA SER A 11 -7.03 81.44 63.36
C SER A 11 -6.22 81.03 64.60
N THR A 12 -6.84 80.77 65.74
CA THR A 12 -6.20 80.19 66.90
C THR A 12 -6.14 78.68 66.84
N THR A 13 -4.96 78.10 67.12
CA THR A 13 -4.81 76.65 67.14
C THR A 13 -4.93 76.13 68.55
N ARG A 14 -5.92 75.27 68.81
CA ARG A 14 -6.00 74.54 70.06
C ARG A 14 -5.61 73.03 69.81
N VAL A 15 -4.63 72.61 70.63
CA VAL A 15 -4.19 71.18 70.67
C VAL A 15 -4.91 70.48 71.83
N MET A 16 -5.72 69.50 71.48
CA MET A 16 -6.32 68.60 72.50
C MET A 16 -5.68 67.20 72.34
N LEU A 17 -5.39 66.57 73.46
CA LEU A 17 -4.89 65.18 73.51
C LEU A 17 -6.08 64.28 73.47
N SER A 18 -6.10 63.31 72.53
CA SER A 18 -7.14 62.27 72.51
C SER A 18 -7.02 61.39 73.75
N GLU A 19 -8.13 60.82 74.15
CA GLU A 19 -8.11 59.77 75.19
C GLU A 19 -7.29 58.54 74.69
N PRO A 20 -6.49 57.97 75.57
CA PRO A 20 -5.75 56.74 75.23
C PRO A 20 -6.67 55.59 74.98
N VAL A 21 -6.61 55.01 73.76
CA VAL A 21 -7.33 53.79 73.42
C VAL A 21 -6.46 52.62 73.84
N PRO A 22 -6.91 51.78 74.77
CA PRO A 22 -6.12 50.60 75.17
C PRO A 22 -6.19 49.57 74.05
N ILE A 23 -5.05 49.22 73.43
CA ILE A 23 -4.92 48.13 72.47
C ILE A 23 -4.40 46.93 73.21
N THR A 24 -5.21 45.91 73.36
CA THR A 24 -4.81 44.62 73.92
C THR A 24 -4.25 43.72 72.82
N VAL A 25 -2.95 43.53 72.81
CA VAL A 25 -2.32 42.53 71.92
C VAL A 25 -2.37 41.17 72.59
N LYS A 26 -3.18 40.27 72.07
CA LYS A 26 -3.17 38.87 72.51
C LYS A 26 -2.04 38.17 71.79
N SER A 27 -1.11 37.57 72.53
CA SER A 27 -0.12 36.65 71.98
C SER A 27 -0.84 35.42 71.39
N LEU A 28 -0.54 35.06 70.17
CA LEU A 28 -1.00 33.81 69.54
C LEU A 28 -0.25 32.60 70.09
N ILE A 29 0.77 32.81 70.89
CA ILE A 29 1.49 31.75 71.62
C ILE A 29 0.71 31.48 72.92
N LEU A 30 -0.10 30.45 72.87
CA LEU A 30 -1.10 30.12 73.93
C LEU A 30 -0.50 29.39 75.16
N SER A 31 0.74 28.98 75.11
CA SER A 31 1.38 28.33 76.28
C SER A 31 2.92 28.32 76.11
N ASP A 32 3.61 28.51 77.24
CA ASP A 32 5.09 28.39 77.35
C ASP A 32 5.59 26.94 77.15
N SER A 33 4.67 25.99 77.01
CA SER A 33 4.97 24.59 76.77
C SER A 33 4.93 24.18 75.31
N ASP A 34 4.49 25.06 74.41
CA ASP A 34 4.73 24.86 73.00
C ASP A 34 6.21 25.15 72.74
N SER A 35 7.05 24.17 73.11
CA SER A 35 8.40 24.12 72.67
C SER A 35 8.41 24.47 71.16
N LEU A 36 9.10 25.54 70.87
CA LEU A 36 9.45 25.87 69.47
C LEU A 36 10.38 24.77 68.96
N ASP A 37 9.85 23.54 68.93
CA ASP A 37 10.53 22.45 68.25
C ASP A 37 10.41 22.73 66.76
N ILE A 38 11.50 23.23 66.19
CA ILE A 38 11.65 23.44 64.77
C ILE A 38 11.43 22.06 64.14
N ARG A 39 10.26 21.86 63.58
CA ARG A 39 9.97 20.61 62.85
C ARG A 39 11.14 20.35 61.91
N ALA A 40 11.73 19.15 62.04
CA ALA A 40 12.80 18.72 61.17
C ALA A 40 12.38 18.97 59.71
N LEU A 41 13.32 19.44 58.89
CA LEU A 41 13.11 19.59 57.45
C LEU A 41 12.53 18.28 56.91
N LYS A 42 11.38 18.39 56.26
CA LYS A 42 10.78 17.28 55.55
C LYS A 42 11.79 16.77 54.54
N ASP A 43 12.07 15.46 54.58
CA ASP A 43 12.98 14.83 53.62
C ASP A 43 12.62 15.18 52.17
N PRO A 44 13.61 15.37 51.27
CA PRO A 44 13.35 15.64 49.85
C PRO A 44 12.45 14.53 49.30
N TYR A 45 11.32 14.93 48.70
CA TYR A 45 10.43 13.98 48.05
C TYR A 45 11.13 13.39 46.84
N GLU A 46 11.61 12.16 46.90
CA GLU A 46 12.17 11.44 45.79
C GLU A 46 11.05 11.13 44.81
N PHE A 47 11.00 11.86 43.70
CA PHE A 47 10.14 11.53 42.56
C PHE A 47 10.67 10.25 41.89
N ARG A 48 10.25 9.11 42.37
CA ARG A 48 10.39 7.85 41.64
C ARG A 48 9.54 7.96 40.38
N ARG A 49 10.18 8.35 39.25
CA ARG A 49 9.54 8.28 37.94
C ARG A 49 9.31 6.83 37.61
N ASP A 50 8.06 6.43 37.64
CA ASP A 50 7.66 5.07 37.32
C ASP A 50 7.55 4.94 35.79
N TYR A 51 8.59 4.40 35.17
CA TYR A 51 8.67 4.21 33.73
C TYR A 51 7.94 2.96 33.25
N THR A 52 7.36 2.16 34.15
CA THR A 52 6.69 0.88 33.86
C THR A 52 5.59 1.06 32.83
N THR A 53 4.80 2.13 32.93
CA THR A 53 3.72 2.45 31.97
C THR A 53 4.27 2.74 30.57
N TYR A 54 5.41 3.41 30.47
CA TYR A 54 6.03 3.72 29.19
C TYR A 54 6.60 2.45 28.52
N TYR A 55 7.19 1.53 29.29
CA TYR A 55 7.67 0.24 28.78
C TYR A 55 6.51 -0.66 28.34
N LEU A 56 5.39 -0.66 29.06
CA LEU A 56 4.18 -1.40 28.67
C LEU A 56 3.58 -0.85 27.38
N LEU A 57 3.44 0.49 27.27
CA LEU A 57 2.95 1.14 26.04
C LEU A 57 3.89 0.91 24.85
N GLY A 58 5.20 1.05 25.07
CA GLY A 58 6.21 0.79 24.03
C GLY A 58 6.21 -0.66 23.57
N GLY A 59 6.09 -1.61 24.51
CA GLY A 59 5.97 -3.04 24.21
C GLY A 59 4.69 -3.38 23.44
N ALA A 60 3.55 -2.79 23.84
CA ALA A 60 2.29 -2.97 23.13
C ALA A 60 2.34 -2.38 21.71
N ALA A 61 2.91 -1.19 21.54
CA ALA A 61 3.09 -0.57 20.23
C ALA A 61 4.00 -1.43 19.33
N LEU A 62 5.10 -1.96 19.85
CA LEU A 62 5.99 -2.85 19.11
C LEU A 62 5.27 -4.13 18.66
N LEU A 63 4.45 -4.75 19.54
CA LEU A 63 3.66 -5.93 19.20
C LEU A 63 2.65 -5.65 18.08
N VAL A 64 1.98 -4.48 18.10
CA VAL A 64 1.06 -4.07 17.03
C VAL A 64 1.79 -3.92 15.70
N VAL A 65 2.97 -3.29 15.69
CA VAL A 65 3.79 -3.13 14.47
C VAL A 65 4.25 -4.50 13.94
N LEU A 66 4.72 -5.39 14.80
CA LEU A 66 5.12 -6.74 14.41
C LEU A 66 3.94 -7.57 13.87
N ALA A 67 2.76 -7.46 14.50
CA ALA A 67 1.54 -8.11 14.02
C ALA A 67 1.10 -7.55 12.66
N ALA A 68 1.17 -6.23 12.45
CA ALA A 68 0.88 -5.59 11.17
C ALA A 68 1.86 -6.02 10.07
N LEU A 69 3.15 -6.09 10.38
CA LEU A 69 4.19 -6.59 9.45
C LEU A 69 4.00 -8.08 9.13
N ALA A 70 3.67 -8.91 10.12
CA ALA A 70 3.37 -10.32 9.93
C ALA A 70 2.12 -10.52 9.07
N LEU A 71 1.06 -9.73 9.33
CA LEU A 71 -0.18 -9.75 8.57
C LEU A 71 0.05 -9.27 7.12
N TRP A 72 0.82 -8.18 6.94
CA TRP A 72 1.22 -7.69 5.62
C TRP A 72 2.05 -8.71 4.85
N TRP A 73 3.05 -9.34 5.50
CA TRP A 73 3.87 -10.39 4.91
C TRP A 73 3.03 -11.63 4.55
N TRP A 74 2.10 -12.04 5.43
CA TRP A 74 1.19 -13.15 5.21
C TRP A 74 0.19 -12.86 4.07
N TRP A 75 -0.34 -11.63 4.00
CA TRP A 75 -1.16 -11.17 2.87
C TRP A 75 -0.37 -11.12 1.57
N ARG A 76 0.86 -10.64 1.61
CA ARG A 76 1.76 -10.64 0.45
C ARG A 76 2.09 -12.06 0.00
N LYS A 77 2.34 -13.00 0.94
CA LYS A 77 2.58 -14.42 0.65
C LYS A 77 1.32 -15.15 0.15
N ARG A 78 0.12 -14.80 0.65
CA ARG A 78 -1.15 -15.32 0.11
C ARG A 78 -1.49 -14.77 -1.26
N ARG A 79 -1.10 -13.54 -1.57
CA ARG A 79 -1.24 -12.95 -2.91
C ARG A 79 -0.25 -13.53 -3.91
N GLN A 80 0.88 -14.05 -3.46
CA GLN A 80 1.66 -15.04 -4.18
C GLN A 80 0.93 -16.38 -3.98
N ALA A 81 -0.21 -16.55 -4.66
CA ALA A 81 -0.84 -17.85 -4.77
C ALA A 81 0.26 -18.86 -5.06
N PRO A 82 0.26 -20.08 -4.42
CA PRO A 82 1.21 -21.11 -4.82
C PRO A 82 1.11 -21.15 -6.33
N ALA A 83 2.24 -20.90 -7.01
CA ALA A 83 2.31 -21.11 -8.43
C ALA A 83 1.72 -22.50 -8.61
N GLU A 84 0.52 -22.59 -9.19
CA GLU A 84 0.01 -23.86 -9.68
C GLU A 84 1.19 -24.55 -10.32
N PRO A 85 1.40 -25.86 -10.10
CA PRO A 85 2.56 -26.55 -10.64
C PRO A 85 2.72 -26.05 -12.07
N LYS A 86 3.85 -25.31 -12.33
CA LYS A 86 4.01 -24.58 -13.61
C LYS A 86 3.73 -25.60 -14.68
N ASP A 87 2.53 -25.51 -15.27
CA ASP A 87 2.14 -26.37 -16.35
C ASP A 87 3.24 -26.20 -17.39
N THR A 88 4.03 -27.24 -17.58
CA THR A 88 5.21 -27.24 -18.47
C THR A 88 4.81 -27.14 -19.93
N ARG A 89 3.48 -27.19 -20.20
CA ARG A 89 2.98 -26.99 -21.55
C ARG A 89 3.23 -25.55 -22.02
N PRO A 90 3.44 -25.37 -23.32
CA PRO A 90 3.60 -24.02 -23.89
C PRO A 90 2.41 -23.13 -23.53
N PRO A 91 2.63 -21.83 -23.21
CA PRO A 91 1.56 -20.91 -22.79
C PRO A 91 0.39 -20.81 -23.78
N TRP A 92 0.65 -20.93 -25.07
CA TRP A 92 -0.38 -20.90 -26.11
C TRP A 92 -1.28 -22.13 -26.10
N GLU A 93 -0.79 -23.31 -25.74
CA GLU A 93 -1.64 -24.52 -25.63
C GLU A 93 -2.67 -24.36 -24.53
N ILE A 94 -2.26 -23.84 -23.38
CA ILE A 94 -3.14 -23.57 -22.23
C ILE A 94 -4.19 -22.51 -22.62
N ALA A 95 -3.75 -21.44 -23.29
CA ALA A 95 -4.65 -20.37 -23.70
C ALA A 95 -5.69 -20.88 -24.73
N PHE A 96 -5.29 -21.66 -25.73
CA PHE A 96 -6.21 -22.24 -26.71
C PHE A 96 -7.17 -23.26 -26.07
N GLU A 97 -6.70 -24.07 -25.12
CA GLU A 97 -7.57 -24.99 -24.40
C GLU A 97 -8.65 -24.24 -23.61
N ARG A 98 -8.29 -23.16 -22.90
CA ARG A 98 -9.25 -22.32 -22.16
C ARG A 98 -10.22 -21.62 -23.11
N LEU A 99 -9.76 -21.08 -24.24
CA LEU A 99 -10.63 -20.52 -25.28
C LEU A 99 -11.60 -21.55 -25.84
N ALA A 100 -11.13 -22.79 -26.09
CA ALA A 100 -12.00 -23.87 -26.57
C ALA A 100 -13.08 -24.20 -25.55
N ARG A 101 -12.76 -24.26 -24.26
CA ARG A 101 -13.76 -24.47 -23.18
C ARG A 101 -14.77 -23.31 -23.13
N LEU A 102 -14.28 -22.06 -23.22
CA LEU A 102 -15.16 -20.88 -23.23
C LEU A 102 -16.14 -20.91 -24.41
N LYS A 103 -15.67 -21.32 -25.59
CA LYS A 103 -16.50 -21.47 -26.79
C LYS A 103 -17.55 -22.61 -26.65
N GLN A 104 -17.17 -23.71 -26.00
CA GLN A 104 -18.09 -24.83 -25.74
C GLN A 104 -19.22 -24.44 -24.78
N GLY A 105 -19.00 -23.49 -23.89
CA GLY A 105 -20.02 -22.91 -23.01
C GLY A 105 -21.12 -22.14 -23.75
N GLY A 106 -20.94 -21.87 -25.04
CA GLY A 106 -21.88 -21.11 -25.85
C GLY A 106 -21.70 -19.61 -25.72
N LEU A 107 -22.46 -18.86 -26.53
CA LEU A 107 -22.49 -17.39 -26.41
C LEU A 107 -23.22 -16.99 -25.12
N PRO A 108 -22.69 -16.01 -24.39
CA PRO A 108 -23.31 -15.53 -23.16
C PRO A 108 -24.66 -14.88 -23.46
N SER A 109 -25.68 -15.15 -22.60
CA SER A 109 -26.99 -14.57 -22.73
C SER A 109 -27.22 -13.41 -21.78
N ALA A 110 -27.98 -12.41 -22.22
CA ALA A 110 -28.42 -11.29 -21.39
C ALA A 110 -29.30 -11.74 -20.19
N ALA A 111 -30.02 -12.86 -20.35
CA ALA A 111 -30.98 -13.37 -19.34
C ALA A 111 -30.30 -13.75 -18.02
N ASP A 112 -29.04 -14.23 -18.04
CA ASP A 112 -28.32 -14.71 -16.86
C ASP A 112 -27.15 -13.79 -16.45
N ASN A 113 -27.11 -12.54 -16.93
CA ASN A 113 -25.94 -11.66 -16.76
C ASN A 113 -24.62 -12.32 -17.23
N GLY A 114 -24.72 -13.24 -18.19
CA GLY A 114 -23.64 -14.10 -18.66
C GLY A 114 -22.50 -13.36 -19.37
N TYR A 115 -22.72 -12.11 -19.81
CA TYR A 115 -21.67 -11.30 -20.44
C TYR A 115 -20.49 -11.03 -19.50
N LYS A 116 -20.79 -10.69 -18.25
CA LYS A 116 -19.76 -10.33 -17.27
C LYS A 116 -18.78 -11.49 -17.00
N PRO A 117 -19.20 -12.71 -16.59
CA PRO A 117 -18.27 -13.83 -16.39
C PRO A 117 -17.55 -14.23 -17.67
N TYR A 118 -18.20 -14.15 -18.82
CA TYR A 118 -17.56 -14.44 -20.12
C TYR A 118 -16.39 -13.50 -20.41
N TYR A 119 -16.58 -12.19 -20.25
CA TYR A 119 -15.52 -11.22 -20.46
C TYR A 119 -14.44 -11.26 -19.37
N PHE A 120 -14.76 -11.67 -18.14
CA PHE A 120 -13.73 -11.95 -17.14
C PHE A 120 -12.81 -13.06 -17.62
N GLU A 121 -13.38 -14.22 -18.01
CA GLU A 121 -12.60 -15.37 -18.48
C GLU A 121 -11.80 -15.02 -19.76
N LEU A 122 -12.42 -14.35 -20.73
CA LEU A 122 -11.76 -13.96 -21.97
C LEU A 122 -10.58 -13.01 -21.74
N THR A 123 -10.76 -12.02 -20.87
CA THR A 123 -9.66 -11.08 -20.50
C THR A 123 -8.58 -11.75 -19.67
N ASP A 124 -8.93 -12.69 -18.79
CA ASP A 124 -7.95 -13.41 -17.97
C ASP A 124 -7.08 -14.34 -18.82
N ILE A 125 -7.68 -15.03 -19.81
CA ILE A 125 -6.92 -15.84 -20.78
C ILE A 125 -5.90 -14.96 -21.52
N ALA A 126 -6.33 -13.80 -22.03
CA ALA A 126 -5.46 -12.90 -22.76
C ALA A 126 -4.31 -12.34 -21.89
N ARG A 127 -4.62 -11.90 -20.67
CA ARG A 127 -3.65 -11.38 -19.71
C ARG A 127 -2.64 -12.44 -19.29
N GLU A 128 -3.11 -13.61 -18.88
CA GLU A 128 -2.25 -14.70 -18.42
C GLU A 128 -1.31 -15.16 -19.53
N TYR A 129 -1.81 -15.28 -20.76
CA TYR A 129 -1.01 -15.65 -21.91
C TYR A 129 0.14 -14.64 -22.17
N LEU A 130 -0.19 -13.35 -22.27
CA LEU A 130 0.81 -12.30 -22.47
C LEU A 130 1.78 -12.22 -21.29
N GLY A 131 1.29 -12.34 -20.06
CA GLY A 131 2.14 -12.37 -18.87
C GLY A 131 3.16 -13.50 -18.89
N ARG A 132 2.76 -14.71 -19.30
CA ARG A 132 3.66 -15.87 -19.40
C ARG A 132 4.66 -15.76 -20.54
N ILE A 133 4.26 -15.25 -21.70
CA ILE A 133 5.15 -15.08 -22.87
C ILE A 133 6.24 -14.06 -22.61
N TYR A 134 5.90 -12.95 -21.94
CA TYR A 134 6.83 -11.84 -21.68
C TYR A 134 7.42 -11.86 -20.24
N ASP A 135 7.19 -12.95 -19.49
CA ASP A 135 7.65 -13.14 -18.09
C ASP A 135 7.30 -11.94 -17.19
N ARG A 136 6.04 -11.48 -17.28
CA ARG A 136 5.53 -10.36 -16.49
C ARG A 136 4.42 -10.83 -15.55
N ASN A 137 4.46 -10.36 -14.30
CA ASN A 137 3.35 -10.60 -13.36
C ASN A 137 2.22 -9.62 -13.64
N VAL A 138 1.14 -10.12 -14.26
CA VAL A 138 0.00 -9.30 -14.73
C VAL A 138 -1.27 -9.48 -13.87
N LEU A 139 -1.27 -10.40 -12.91
CA LEU A 139 -2.47 -10.81 -12.17
C LEU A 139 -3.06 -9.70 -11.30
N ASP A 140 -2.21 -8.86 -10.74
CA ASP A 140 -2.61 -7.78 -9.82
C ASP A 140 -2.67 -6.40 -10.51
N MET A 141 -2.49 -6.34 -11.83
CA MET A 141 -2.45 -5.08 -12.59
C MET A 141 -3.86 -4.61 -12.97
N THR A 142 -4.10 -3.33 -12.86
CA THR A 142 -5.25 -2.67 -13.51
C THR A 142 -5.10 -2.75 -15.02
N THR A 143 -6.18 -2.49 -15.77
CA THR A 143 -6.12 -2.51 -17.25
C THR A 143 -5.14 -1.47 -17.80
N GLU A 144 -5.06 -0.29 -17.22
CA GLU A 144 -4.11 0.75 -17.67
C GLU A 144 -2.65 0.36 -17.33
N GLU A 145 -2.40 -0.18 -16.13
CA GLU A 145 -1.06 -0.68 -15.77
C GLU A 145 -0.63 -1.84 -16.66
N PHE A 146 -1.56 -2.76 -16.97
CA PHE A 146 -1.32 -3.86 -17.90
C PHE A 146 -0.96 -3.34 -19.30
N LEU A 147 -1.75 -2.43 -19.85
CA LEU A 147 -1.49 -1.85 -21.17
C LEU A 147 -0.15 -1.09 -21.21
N ASN A 148 0.16 -0.32 -20.17
CA ASN A 148 1.44 0.38 -20.06
C ASN A 148 2.64 -0.58 -19.92
N ALA A 149 2.43 -1.74 -19.30
CA ALA A 149 3.47 -2.77 -19.21
C ALA A 149 3.79 -3.43 -20.56
N PHE A 150 2.85 -3.41 -21.51
CA PHE A 150 2.98 -3.95 -22.88
C PHE A 150 2.90 -2.83 -23.92
N ASP A 151 3.66 -1.76 -23.69
CA ASP A 151 3.75 -0.64 -24.61
C ASP A 151 4.28 -1.04 -26.01
N ASN A 152 4.36 -0.07 -26.92
CA ASN A 152 4.76 -0.26 -28.30
C ASN A 152 6.13 -0.94 -28.50
N ASP A 153 7.02 -0.88 -27.48
CA ASP A 153 8.33 -1.54 -27.56
C ASP A 153 8.24 -3.06 -27.36
N THR A 154 7.16 -3.52 -26.71
CA THR A 154 6.95 -4.94 -26.38
C THR A 154 6.08 -5.64 -27.42
N LEU A 155 4.98 -5.00 -27.82
CA LEU A 155 4.05 -5.48 -28.84
C LEU A 155 4.15 -4.62 -30.12
N PRO A 156 3.92 -5.20 -31.32
CA PRO A 156 3.78 -4.40 -32.53
C PRO A 156 2.67 -3.34 -32.36
N ASP A 157 2.91 -2.12 -32.89
CA ASP A 157 2.00 -0.97 -32.73
C ASP A 157 0.54 -1.28 -33.07
N ASP A 158 0.30 -2.01 -34.14
CA ASP A 158 -1.04 -2.43 -34.56
C ASP A 158 -1.69 -3.37 -33.57
N LEU A 159 -0.93 -4.34 -33.03
CA LEU A 159 -1.44 -5.29 -32.04
C LEU A 159 -1.71 -4.57 -30.71
N TYR A 160 -0.83 -3.67 -30.28
CA TYR A 160 -1.03 -2.87 -29.09
C TYR A 160 -2.31 -2.03 -29.16
N GLY A 161 -2.55 -1.34 -30.27
CA GLY A 161 -3.76 -0.56 -30.51
C GLY A 161 -5.04 -1.42 -30.42
N ARG A 162 -5.02 -2.61 -31.04
CA ARG A 162 -6.14 -3.57 -30.97
C ARG A 162 -6.36 -4.12 -29.55
N CYS A 163 -5.30 -4.47 -28.83
CA CYS A 163 -5.36 -4.88 -27.43
C CYS A 163 -6.02 -3.80 -26.55
N ARG A 164 -5.59 -2.56 -26.71
CA ARG A 164 -6.13 -1.42 -25.98
C ARG A 164 -7.64 -1.24 -26.21
N MET A 165 -8.10 -1.36 -27.44
CA MET A 165 -9.53 -1.29 -27.77
C MET A 165 -10.30 -2.44 -27.14
N PHE A 166 -9.80 -3.67 -27.23
CA PHE A 166 -10.43 -4.86 -26.66
C PHE A 166 -10.54 -4.75 -25.12
N PHE A 167 -9.45 -4.48 -24.42
CA PHE A 167 -9.47 -4.43 -22.96
C PHE A 167 -10.36 -3.30 -22.43
N ARG A 168 -10.39 -2.13 -23.06
CA ARG A 168 -11.31 -1.04 -22.70
C ARG A 168 -12.78 -1.42 -22.92
N HIS A 169 -13.09 -2.07 -24.03
CA HIS A 169 -14.43 -2.57 -24.29
C HIS A 169 -14.83 -3.62 -23.26
N ALA A 170 -13.97 -4.58 -22.97
CA ALA A 170 -14.20 -5.59 -21.96
C ALA A 170 -14.47 -4.98 -20.56
N ASP A 171 -13.76 -3.92 -20.18
CA ASP A 171 -13.99 -3.21 -18.92
C ASP A 171 -15.37 -2.54 -18.87
N LEU A 172 -15.88 -2.01 -19.97
CA LEU A 172 -17.25 -1.47 -20.05
C LEU A 172 -18.29 -2.56 -19.81
N VAL A 173 -18.10 -3.75 -20.36
CA VAL A 173 -18.99 -4.89 -20.14
C VAL A 173 -18.91 -5.37 -18.68
N LYS A 174 -17.71 -5.48 -18.12
CA LYS A 174 -17.47 -6.00 -16.77
C LYS A 174 -17.99 -5.08 -15.67
N PHE A 175 -17.81 -3.76 -15.83
CA PHE A 175 -18.00 -2.78 -14.78
C PHE A 175 -19.12 -1.75 -15.06
N ALA A 176 -19.33 -1.38 -16.33
CA ALA A 176 -20.36 -0.41 -16.70
C ALA A 176 -21.69 -1.04 -17.17
N ARG A 177 -21.82 -2.39 -17.08
CA ARG A 177 -23.02 -3.15 -17.51
C ARG A 177 -23.38 -2.94 -19.00
N LEU A 178 -22.37 -2.65 -19.83
CA LEU A 178 -22.58 -2.61 -21.27
C LEU A 178 -23.05 -4.00 -21.74
N GLN A 179 -24.10 -4.04 -22.54
CA GLN A 179 -24.59 -5.27 -23.18
C GLN A 179 -24.06 -5.26 -24.62
N PRO A 180 -23.03 -6.08 -24.93
CA PRO A 180 -22.51 -6.16 -26.28
C PRO A 180 -23.48 -6.90 -27.19
N GLU A 181 -23.50 -6.55 -28.47
CA GLU A 181 -24.22 -7.32 -29.47
C GLU A 181 -23.52 -8.65 -29.77
N ASP A 182 -24.27 -9.69 -30.19
CA ASP A 182 -23.73 -11.04 -30.38
C ASP A 182 -22.56 -11.08 -31.38
N HIS A 183 -22.62 -10.26 -32.46
CA HIS A 183 -21.50 -10.18 -33.40
C HIS A 183 -20.24 -9.61 -32.77
N ARG A 184 -20.36 -8.66 -31.85
CA ARG A 184 -19.25 -8.05 -31.12
C ARG A 184 -18.57 -9.03 -30.19
N ILE A 185 -19.35 -9.91 -29.54
CA ILE A 185 -18.80 -10.98 -28.70
C ILE A 185 -17.96 -11.94 -29.54
N GLY A 186 -18.45 -12.28 -30.76
CA GLY A 186 -17.70 -13.09 -31.71
C GLY A 186 -16.40 -12.42 -32.16
N GLU A 187 -16.44 -11.13 -32.51
CA GLU A 187 -15.25 -10.35 -32.87
C GLU A 187 -14.22 -10.29 -31.76
N ASP A 188 -14.64 -10.05 -30.52
CA ASP A 188 -13.75 -10.00 -29.35
C ASP A 188 -13.11 -11.37 -29.07
N PHE A 189 -13.86 -12.47 -29.22
CA PHE A 189 -13.31 -13.82 -29.12
C PHE A 189 -12.29 -14.10 -30.22
N ASP A 190 -12.63 -13.79 -31.48
CA ASP A 190 -11.75 -13.98 -32.63
C ASP A 190 -10.50 -13.12 -32.53
N PHE A 191 -10.63 -11.90 -31.97
CA PHE A 191 -9.48 -11.04 -31.70
C PHE A 191 -8.52 -11.72 -30.71
N VAL A 192 -8.99 -12.22 -29.58
CA VAL A 192 -8.13 -12.89 -28.58
C VAL A 192 -7.48 -14.13 -29.18
N TYR A 193 -8.23 -14.91 -29.94
CA TYR A 193 -7.68 -16.09 -30.63
C TYR A 193 -6.53 -15.72 -31.57
N LYS A 194 -6.75 -14.72 -32.45
CA LYS A 194 -5.74 -14.23 -33.40
C LYS A 194 -4.54 -13.62 -32.70
N MET A 195 -4.75 -12.86 -31.63
CA MET A 195 -3.68 -12.28 -30.83
C MET A 195 -2.77 -13.35 -30.27
N ILE A 196 -3.32 -14.43 -29.71
CA ILE A 196 -2.53 -15.56 -29.19
C ILE A 196 -1.71 -16.19 -30.31
N ASP A 197 -2.29 -16.38 -31.49
CA ASP A 197 -1.58 -16.98 -32.63
C ASP A 197 -0.48 -16.07 -33.19
N GLU A 198 -0.74 -14.76 -33.36
CA GLU A 198 0.24 -13.78 -33.81
C GLU A 198 1.44 -13.70 -32.87
N VAL A 199 1.19 -13.58 -31.55
CA VAL A 199 2.26 -13.52 -30.54
C VAL A 199 3.03 -14.84 -30.45
N ARG A 200 2.36 -15.99 -30.62
CA ARG A 200 3.02 -17.30 -30.68
C ARG A 200 4.02 -17.37 -31.82
N VAL A 201 3.60 -16.99 -33.04
CA VAL A 201 4.47 -17.02 -34.22
C VAL A 201 5.67 -16.10 -34.05
N ASP A 202 5.47 -14.90 -33.52
CA ASP A 202 6.55 -13.96 -33.26
C ASP A 202 7.52 -14.47 -32.20
N TYR A 203 7.00 -15.04 -31.10
CA TYR A 203 7.82 -15.66 -30.06
C TYR A 203 8.68 -16.80 -30.62
N GLN A 204 8.10 -17.74 -31.36
CA GLN A 204 8.82 -18.85 -31.97
C GLN A 204 9.91 -18.38 -32.94
N ARG A 205 9.63 -17.35 -33.73
CA ARG A 205 10.62 -16.74 -34.62
C ARG A 205 11.80 -16.16 -33.82
N ARG A 206 11.53 -15.38 -32.77
CA ARG A 206 12.58 -14.80 -31.91
C ARG A 206 13.42 -15.87 -31.22
N GLU A 207 12.81 -16.94 -30.74
CA GLU A 207 13.51 -18.06 -30.15
C GLU A 207 14.43 -18.78 -31.15
N ALA A 208 13.94 -19.00 -32.38
CA ALA A 208 14.75 -19.60 -33.44
C ALA A 208 15.96 -18.71 -33.83
N GLU A 209 15.76 -17.40 -33.94
CA GLU A 209 16.81 -16.42 -34.20
C GLU A 209 17.88 -16.40 -33.07
N ARG A 210 17.45 -16.43 -31.80
CA ARG A 210 18.37 -16.52 -30.65
C ARG A 210 19.16 -17.81 -30.66
N ALA A 211 18.52 -18.95 -30.90
CA ALA A 211 19.19 -20.25 -30.97
C ALA A 211 20.22 -20.29 -32.12
N ALA A 212 19.89 -19.71 -33.27
CA ALA A 212 20.81 -19.61 -34.41
C ALA A 212 22.02 -18.71 -34.11
N ALA A 213 21.78 -17.54 -33.47
CA ALA A 213 22.84 -16.64 -33.04
C ALA A 213 23.79 -17.28 -32.00
N GLU A 214 23.25 -17.99 -31.01
CA GLU A 214 24.06 -18.72 -30.04
C GLU A 214 24.88 -19.85 -30.68
N ALA A 215 24.29 -20.59 -31.62
CA ALA A 215 24.99 -21.63 -32.35
C ALA A 215 26.16 -21.04 -33.16
N ALA A 216 25.93 -19.91 -33.85
CA ALA A 216 26.99 -19.21 -34.60
C ALA A 216 28.10 -18.70 -33.66
N ALA A 217 27.74 -18.11 -32.52
CA ALA A 217 28.74 -17.66 -31.53
C ALA A 217 29.56 -18.80 -30.96
N ARG A 218 28.97 -19.96 -30.67
CA ARG A 218 29.70 -21.16 -30.22
C ARG A 218 30.63 -21.74 -31.30
N ALA A 219 30.20 -21.68 -32.58
CA ALA A 219 31.01 -22.13 -33.70
C ALA A 219 32.24 -21.23 -33.90
N SER A 220 32.08 -19.92 -33.84
CA SER A 220 33.17 -18.94 -33.94
C SER A 220 34.18 -19.07 -32.79
N ALA A 221 33.70 -19.24 -31.54
CA ALA A 221 34.57 -19.45 -30.39
C ALA A 221 35.40 -20.76 -30.48
N ARG A 222 34.83 -21.81 -31.08
CA ARG A 222 35.56 -23.08 -31.31
C ARG A 222 36.63 -22.91 -32.38
N SER A 223 36.38 -22.17 -33.46
CA SER A 223 37.37 -21.95 -34.52
C SER A 223 38.55 -21.10 -34.06
N THR A 224 38.30 -20.07 -33.20
CA THR A 224 39.39 -19.26 -32.61
C THR A 224 40.27 -20.09 -31.69
N LYS A 225 39.67 -20.93 -30.84
CA LYS A 225 40.43 -21.80 -29.93
C LYS A 225 41.28 -22.88 -30.64
N SER A 226 40.80 -23.32 -31.82
CA SER A 226 41.56 -24.30 -32.64
C SER A 226 42.74 -23.64 -33.38
N GLN A 227 42.72 -22.33 -33.63
CA GLN A 227 43.85 -21.59 -34.21
C GLN A 227 44.92 -21.23 -33.19
N GLU A 228 44.56 -21.02 -31.93
CA GLU A 228 45.50 -20.72 -30.83
C GLU A 228 46.30 -21.95 -30.35
N VAL A 229 45.85 -23.18 -30.61
CA VAL A 229 46.48 -24.43 -30.15
C VAL A 229 47.40 -25.05 -31.21
N LYS A 230 47.65 -24.40 -32.35
CA LYS A 230 48.57 -24.92 -33.33
C LYS A 230 49.99 -24.34 -33.12
N PRO A 231 50.99 -25.17 -32.64
CA PRO A 231 52.35 -24.70 -32.33
C PRO A 231 53.11 -24.26 -33.60
#